data_2706d066bea8d987b967a94df190c111
#
_entry.id   2706d066bea8d987b967a94df190c111
#
_cell.length_a   1.000
_cell.length_b   1.000
_cell.length_c   1.000
_cell.angle_alpha   90.00
_cell.angle_beta   90.00
_cell.angle_gamma   90.00
#
_symmetry.space_group_name_H-M   'P 1'
#
loop_
_entity.id
_entity.type
_entity.pdbx_description
1 polymer ?
#
loop_
_entity_poly.entity_id
_entity_poly.type
_entity_poly.pdbx_seq_one_letter_code
_entity_poly.pdbx_strand_id
1 'polypeptide(L)'
;MDTFYEEDILGEGFQRTTLSLRDDYEGSAVATLVRRLSDTGNGRSVLYIHGFNDYFFQREMACRLNERSFHFYALDLRKYGRSWLSHQKFNDIRDIRVYFEEITLALQMIREEGSR
;
A
#
# COMPACT_ATOMS: atom_id res chain seq x y z
N MET A 1 7.28 6.23 -16.10
CA MET A 1 8.23 5.42 -15.32
C MET A 1 7.57 4.11 -14.93
N ASP A 2 8.22 3.00 -15.21
CA ASP A 2 7.66 1.69 -14.91
C ASP A 2 7.75 1.40 -13.43
N THR A 3 6.62 1.03 -12.83
CA THR A 3 6.58 0.61 -11.44
C THR A 3 6.84 -0.89 -11.37
N PHE A 4 7.78 -1.28 -10.55
CA PHE A 4 8.09 -2.67 -10.35
C PHE A 4 7.24 -3.26 -9.23
N TYR A 5 6.43 -4.25 -9.58
CA TYR A 5 5.66 -5.05 -8.64
C TYR A 5 6.24 -6.44 -8.55
N GLU A 6 6.20 -7.01 -7.34
CA GLU A 6 6.54 -8.40 -7.11
C GLU A 6 5.38 -9.11 -6.42
N GLU A 7 5.39 -10.43 -6.42
CA GLU A 7 4.34 -11.18 -5.75
C GLU A 7 4.38 -10.91 -4.25
N ASP A 8 3.21 -10.65 -3.65
CA ASP A 8 3.08 -10.48 -2.21
C ASP A 8 2.95 -11.84 -1.52
N ILE A 9 3.24 -11.88 -0.22
CA ILE A 9 3.16 -13.12 0.57
C ILE A 9 1.75 -13.70 0.63
N LEU A 10 0.73 -12.87 0.38
CA LEU A 10 -0.65 -13.34 0.30
C LEU A 10 -0.92 -14.21 -0.93
N GLY A 11 -0.07 -14.15 -1.96
CA GLY A 11 -0.21 -14.93 -3.19
C GLY A 11 -1.45 -14.60 -4.00
N GLU A 12 -1.85 -15.48 -4.90
CA GLU A 12 -3.14 -15.44 -5.62
C GLU A 12 -3.51 -14.08 -6.22
N GLY A 13 -2.61 -13.46 -6.97
CA GLY A 13 -2.86 -12.19 -7.64
C GLY A 13 -2.51 -10.96 -6.82
N PHE A 14 -2.13 -11.14 -5.56
CA PHE A 14 -1.62 -10.02 -4.76
C PHE A 14 -0.19 -9.69 -5.16
N GLN A 15 0.05 -8.42 -5.42
CA GLN A 15 1.35 -7.88 -5.79
C GLN A 15 1.69 -6.72 -4.87
N ARG A 16 2.98 -6.48 -4.67
CA ARG A 16 3.42 -5.35 -3.85
C ARG A 16 4.54 -4.58 -4.52
N THR A 17 4.63 -3.31 -4.19
CA THR A 17 5.76 -2.46 -4.55
C THR A 17 6.15 -1.59 -3.37
N THR A 18 7.43 -1.29 -3.26
CA THR A 18 7.98 -0.46 -2.19
C THR A 18 8.05 0.99 -2.64
N LEU A 19 7.53 1.89 -1.79
CA LEU A 19 7.60 3.32 -2.00
C LEU A 19 8.72 3.89 -1.16
N SER A 20 9.70 4.53 -1.81
CA SER A 20 10.79 5.20 -1.11
C SER A 20 10.30 6.53 -0.56
N LEU A 21 10.49 6.74 0.73
CA LEU A 21 10.08 7.96 1.44
C LEU A 21 11.30 8.76 1.84
N ARG A 22 11.08 10.01 2.25
CA ARG A 22 12.15 10.81 2.84
C ARG A 22 12.56 10.20 4.17
N ASP A 23 13.84 10.34 4.51
CA ASP A 23 14.33 9.93 5.82
C ASP A 23 13.59 10.73 6.91
N ASP A 24 13.33 10.06 8.02
CA ASP A 24 12.83 10.71 9.22
C ASP A 24 13.91 10.66 10.32
N TYR A 25 13.53 10.95 11.56
CA TYR A 25 14.47 11.01 12.67
C TYR A 25 15.13 9.65 12.98
N GLU A 26 14.58 8.54 12.48
CA GLU A 26 15.19 7.21 12.62
C GLU A 26 15.99 6.80 11.39
N GLY A 27 16.03 7.61 10.34
CA GLY A 27 16.74 7.31 9.11
C GLY A 27 15.80 6.95 7.97
N SER A 28 16.21 6.00 7.12
CA SER A 28 15.43 5.64 5.95
C SER A 28 14.07 5.06 6.30
N ALA A 29 13.07 5.38 5.47
CA ALA A 29 11.69 4.93 5.63
C ALA A 29 11.12 4.53 4.29
N VAL A 30 10.23 3.54 4.30
CA VAL A 30 9.50 3.08 3.13
C VAL A 30 8.04 2.84 3.49
N ALA A 31 7.18 2.86 2.50
CA ALA A 31 5.82 2.35 2.60
C ALA A 31 5.65 1.24 1.56
N THR A 32 4.64 0.42 1.68
CA THR A 32 4.40 -0.67 0.75
C THR A 32 2.98 -0.59 0.22
N LEU A 33 2.86 -0.53 -1.10
CA LEU A 33 1.56 -0.56 -1.78
C LEU A 33 1.32 -1.99 -2.26
N VAL A 34 0.25 -2.59 -1.77
CA VAL A 34 -0.21 -3.91 -2.19
C VAL A 34 -1.40 -3.72 -3.12
N ARG A 35 -1.51 -4.54 -4.16
CA ARG A 35 -2.67 -4.48 -5.05
C ARG A 35 -3.15 -5.87 -5.43
N ARG A 36 -4.42 -5.96 -5.74
CA ARG A 36 -5.02 -7.09 -6.44
C ARG A 36 -5.99 -6.53 -7.46
N LEU A 37 -5.63 -6.67 -8.73
CA LEU A 37 -6.42 -6.11 -9.81
C LEU A 37 -7.61 -7.00 -10.14
N SER A 38 -8.73 -6.39 -10.52
CA SER A 38 -9.90 -7.11 -10.97
C SER A 38 -9.79 -7.43 -12.45
N ASP A 39 -10.13 -8.65 -12.84
CA ASP A 39 -10.17 -9.07 -14.25
C ASP A 39 -11.26 -8.32 -15.03
N THR A 40 -12.28 -7.85 -14.33
CA THR A 40 -13.42 -7.13 -14.92
C THR A 40 -13.41 -5.66 -14.53
N GLY A 41 -12.24 -5.11 -14.23
CA GLY A 41 -12.10 -3.76 -13.70
C GLY A 41 -12.75 -2.70 -14.58
N ASN A 42 -13.41 -1.73 -13.93
CA ASN A 42 -14.13 -0.64 -14.58
C ASN A 42 -13.42 0.71 -14.47
N GLY A 43 -12.14 0.71 -14.15
CA GLY A 43 -11.33 1.92 -13.95
C GLY A 43 -11.48 2.54 -12.57
N ARG A 44 -12.19 1.89 -11.66
CA ARG A 44 -12.34 2.34 -10.28
C ARG A 44 -11.49 1.50 -9.36
N SER A 45 -10.98 2.15 -8.31
CA SER A 45 -10.14 1.49 -7.32
C SER A 45 -10.58 1.86 -5.91
N VAL A 46 -10.30 0.94 -4.99
CA VAL A 46 -10.44 1.17 -3.55
C VAL A 46 -9.04 1.15 -2.94
N LEU A 47 -8.70 2.12 -2.14
CA LEU A 47 -7.47 2.15 -1.34
C LEU A 47 -7.82 1.93 0.12
N TYR A 48 -7.34 0.84 0.68
CA TYR A 48 -7.49 0.52 2.09
C TYR A 48 -6.27 1.01 2.88
N ILE A 49 -6.51 1.71 3.97
CA ILE A 49 -5.47 2.15 4.91
C ILE A 49 -5.79 1.55 6.27
N HIS A 50 -4.85 0.81 6.83
CA HIS A 50 -5.03 0.12 8.10
C HIS A 50 -5.07 1.07 9.30
N GLY A 51 -5.51 0.56 10.44
CA GLY A 51 -5.49 1.28 11.70
C GLY A 51 -4.17 1.15 12.45
N PHE A 52 -4.15 1.69 13.67
CA PHE A 52 -2.98 1.64 14.54
C PHE A 52 -2.64 0.18 14.90
N ASN A 53 -1.35 -0.11 14.90
CA ASN A 53 -0.81 -1.42 15.24
C ASN A 53 -1.36 -2.55 14.37
N ASP A 54 -1.52 -2.26 13.08
CA ASP A 54 -2.12 -3.16 12.10
C ASP A 54 -1.29 -3.14 10.81
N TYR A 55 -1.71 -3.91 9.83
CA TYR A 55 -1.17 -3.92 8.47
C TYR A 55 -2.20 -4.64 7.59
N PHE A 56 -1.97 -4.62 6.27
CA PHE A 56 -2.94 -5.25 5.38
C PHE A 56 -2.76 -6.77 5.31
N PHE A 57 -3.82 -7.52 5.61
CA PHE A 57 -3.88 -8.97 5.45
C PHE A 57 -5.28 -9.49 5.10
N GLN A 58 -6.23 -8.60 4.82
CA GLN A 58 -7.64 -8.97 4.60
C GLN A 58 -7.87 -9.43 3.16
N ARG A 59 -7.46 -10.64 2.87
CA ARG A 59 -7.55 -11.24 1.54
C ARG A 59 -8.98 -11.28 1.02
N GLU A 60 -9.93 -11.68 1.85
CA GLU A 60 -11.33 -11.82 1.46
C GLU A 60 -11.94 -10.50 1.02
N MET A 61 -11.66 -9.42 1.74
CA MET A 61 -12.15 -8.08 1.39
C MET A 61 -11.69 -7.69 -0.03
N ALA A 62 -10.41 -7.91 -0.33
CA ALA A 62 -9.85 -7.61 -1.64
C ALA A 62 -10.54 -8.42 -2.74
N CYS A 63 -10.73 -9.72 -2.51
CA CYS A 63 -11.37 -10.60 -3.49
C CYS A 63 -12.82 -10.19 -3.75
N ARG A 64 -13.56 -9.82 -2.71
CA ARG A 64 -14.95 -9.38 -2.86
C ARG A 64 -15.05 -8.08 -3.64
N LEU A 65 -14.13 -7.13 -3.43
CA LEU A 65 -14.11 -5.89 -4.21
C LEU A 65 -13.75 -6.16 -5.66
N ASN A 66 -12.81 -7.08 -5.92
CA ASN A 66 -12.50 -7.48 -7.29
C ASN A 66 -13.72 -8.08 -8.01
N GLU A 67 -14.52 -8.88 -7.31
CA GLU A 67 -15.74 -9.47 -7.87
C GLU A 67 -16.75 -8.39 -8.29
N ARG A 68 -16.69 -7.22 -7.65
CA ARG A 68 -17.53 -6.08 -7.97
C ARG A 68 -16.86 -5.12 -8.95
N SER A 69 -15.81 -5.57 -9.62
CA SER A 69 -15.08 -4.85 -10.66
C SER A 69 -14.26 -3.66 -10.15
N PHE A 70 -13.93 -3.63 -8.86
CA PHE A 70 -12.99 -2.66 -8.32
C PHE A 70 -11.59 -3.25 -8.28
N HIS A 71 -10.61 -2.48 -8.71
CA HIS A 71 -9.22 -2.80 -8.38
C HIS A 71 -9.01 -2.52 -6.90
N PHE A 72 -8.25 -3.37 -6.23
CA PHE A 72 -8.00 -3.22 -4.81
C PHE A 72 -6.55 -2.84 -4.56
N TYR A 73 -6.37 -1.83 -3.73
CA TYR A 73 -5.06 -1.39 -3.25
C TYR A 73 -5.10 -1.28 -1.74
N ALA A 74 -3.97 -1.58 -1.11
CA ALA A 74 -3.79 -1.40 0.33
C ALA A 74 -2.41 -0.81 0.58
N LEU A 75 -2.32 0.08 1.55
CA LEU A 75 -1.08 0.74 1.90
C LEU A 75 -0.67 0.33 3.31
N ASP A 76 0.48 -0.35 3.43
CA ASP A 76 1.14 -0.51 4.72
C ASP A 76 1.94 0.75 4.97
N LEU A 77 1.49 1.55 5.92
CA LEU A 77 2.14 2.81 6.29
C LEU A 77 3.55 2.54 6.80
N ARG A 78 4.41 3.57 6.77
CA ARG A 78 5.78 3.44 7.29
C ARG A 78 5.77 2.82 8.68
N LYS A 79 6.77 1.97 8.94
CA LYS A 79 6.98 1.31 10.24
C LYS A 79 5.89 0.32 10.66
N TYR A 80 5.05 -0.07 9.70
CA TYR A 80 4.02 -1.10 9.89
C TYR A 80 4.25 -2.26 8.93
N GLY A 81 3.94 -3.45 9.36
CA GLY A 81 3.91 -4.66 8.55
C GLY A 81 5.07 -4.76 7.56
N ARG A 82 4.75 -4.79 6.25
CA ARG A 82 5.74 -4.89 5.17
C ARG A 82 6.68 -3.69 5.09
N SER A 83 6.32 -2.58 5.71
CA SER A 83 7.05 -1.31 5.64
C SER A 83 7.99 -1.10 6.82
N TRP A 84 8.00 -2.02 7.78
CA TRP A 84 8.91 -1.91 8.91
C TRP A 84 10.33 -2.29 8.50
N LEU A 85 11.29 -1.49 8.95
CA LEU A 85 12.72 -1.73 8.72
C LEU A 85 13.41 -1.95 10.07
N SER A 86 14.47 -2.74 10.08
CA SER A 86 15.09 -3.24 11.32
C SER A 86 15.66 -2.16 12.24
N HIS A 87 15.96 -0.96 11.73
CA HIS A 87 16.45 0.15 12.54
C HIS A 87 15.33 0.97 13.17
N GLN A 88 14.07 0.64 12.91
CA GLN A 88 12.91 1.42 13.32
C GLN A 88 12.22 0.81 14.54
N LYS A 89 11.59 1.67 15.34
CA LYS A 89 10.61 1.24 16.32
C LYS A 89 9.26 1.10 15.61
N PHE A 90 8.51 0.07 15.95
CA PHE A 90 7.17 -0.13 15.38
C PHE A 90 6.28 1.08 15.66
N ASN A 91 5.59 1.54 14.62
CA ASN A 91 4.55 2.58 14.70
C ASN A 91 5.06 3.94 15.24
N ASP A 92 6.35 4.17 15.29
CA ASP A 92 6.91 5.35 15.94
C ASP A 92 6.99 6.53 14.98
N ILE A 93 6.04 7.45 15.12
CA ILE A 93 6.02 8.72 14.36
C ILE A 93 5.80 9.86 15.34
N ARG A 94 6.28 11.06 14.94
CA ARG A 94 6.13 12.27 15.75
C ARG A 94 4.92 13.12 15.37
N ASP A 95 4.44 12.97 14.13
CA ASP A 95 3.33 13.76 13.60
C ASP A 95 2.60 12.93 12.56
N ILE A 96 1.29 12.75 12.72
CA ILE A 96 0.47 11.95 11.81
C ILE A 96 0.49 12.48 10.38
N ARG A 97 0.79 13.76 10.18
CA ARG A 97 0.87 14.36 8.85
C ARG A 97 1.99 13.78 7.99
N VAL A 98 2.97 13.09 8.60
CA VAL A 98 4.03 12.42 7.82
C VAL A 98 3.43 11.38 6.86
N TYR A 99 2.29 10.79 7.19
CA TYR A 99 1.63 9.82 6.33
C TYR A 99 1.11 10.41 5.02
N PHE A 100 0.97 11.74 4.92
CA PHE A 100 0.56 12.39 3.68
C PHE A 100 1.53 12.08 2.53
N GLU A 101 2.80 11.87 2.84
CA GLU A 101 3.80 11.53 1.82
C GLU A 101 3.44 10.20 1.13
N GLU A 102 3.27 9.11 1.88
CA GLU A 102 2.99 7.81 1.29
C GLU A 102 1.59 7.72 0.71
N ILE A 103 0.62 8.37 1.32
CA ILE A 103 -0.75 8.41 0.78
C ILE A 103 -0.76 9.13 -0.57
N THR A 104 -0.07 10.26 -0.68
CA THR A 104 0.04 10.99 -1.94
C THR A 104 0.71 10.16 -3.02
N LEU A 105 1.82 9.49 -2.69
CA LEU A 105 2.51 8.61 -3.64
C LEU A 105 1.62 7.46 -4.09
N ALA A 106 0.90 6.84 -3.17
CA ALA A 106 -0.02 5.74 -3.49
C ALA A 106 -1.12 6.21 -4.44
N LEU A 107 -1.73 7.35 -4.16
CA LEU A 107 -2.78 7.90 -5.01
C LEU A 107 -2.26 8.25 -6.41
N GLN A 108 -1.06 8.81 -6.51
CA GLN A 108 -0.43 9.09 -7.80
C GLN A 108 -0.24 7.82 -8.61
N MET A 109 0.28 6.77 -7.99
CA MET A 109 0.52 5.49 -8.67
C MET A 109 -0.79 4.85 -9.13
N ILE A 110 -1.83 4.88 -8.31
CA ILE A 110 -3.13 4.33 -8.66
C ILE A 110 -3.70 5.05 -9.88
N ARG A 111 -3.56 6.37 -9.95
CA ARG A 111 -4.01 7.17 -11.08
C ARG A 111 -3.21 6.87 -12.34
N GLU A 112 -1.89 6.74 -12.23
CA GLU A 112 -1.01 6.39 -13.35
C GLU A 112 -1.33 5.02 -13.91
N GLU A 113 -1.86 4.11 -13.09
CA GLU A 113 -2.27 2.76 -13.52
C GLU A 113 -3.67 2.75 -14.14
N GLY A 114 -4.26 3.91 -14.38
CA GLY A 114 -5.52 4.04 -15.10
C GLY A 114 -6.77 4.14 -14.25
N SER A 115 -6.63 4.26 -12.94
CA SER A 115 -7.78 4.39 -12.04
C SER A 115 -8.25 5.84 -11.91
N ARG A 116 -9.50 5.98 -11.54
CA ARG A 116 -10.15 7.28 -11.31
C ARG A 116 -10.21 7.62 -9.83
#